data_c5e1cb6fe883dee54650b1b92190cc67
#
_entry.id   c5e1cb6fe883dee54650b1b92190cc67
#
_cell.length_a   1.000
_cell.length_b   1.000
_cell.length_c   1.000
_cell.angle_alpha   90.00
_cell.angle_beta   90.00
_cell.angle_gamma   90.00
#
_symmetry.space_group_name_H-M   'P 1'
#
loop_
_entity.id
_entity.type
_entity.pdbx_description
1 polymer ?
#
loop_
_entity_poly.entity_id
_entity_poly.type
_entity_poly.pdbx_seq_one_letter_code
_entity_poly.pdbx_strand_id
1 'polypeptide(L)'
;MIVSRTLILIDPSSPHGEGGLHVLSDDDQAVTLLLTLDGGSARSLRDFAKAEDIDVSMAGLIYLDQVVNRVSVHTDDIETISTSGSDTVGEIFHVLQHRPVSRVILPASLPGLTGGGLGRLLHACPVPVLVAPRAQAGPAPFRIAS
;
A
#
# COMPACT_ATOMS: atom_id res chain seq x y z
N MET A 1 -16.91 -19.74 -5.56
CA MET A 1 -16.52 -19.15 -4.28
C MET A 1 -15.72 -17.88 -4.51
N ILE A 2 -16.09 -16.81 -3.84
CA ILE A 2 -15.40 -15.54 -4.00
C ILE A 2 -14.20 -15.51 -3.06
N VAL A 3 -13.03 -15.28 -3.61
CA VAL A 3 -11.81 -15.14 -2.80
C VAL A 3 -11.79 -13.76 -2.18
N SER A 4 -11.59 -13.69 -0.87
CA SER A 4 -11.48 -12.42 -0.16
C SER A 4 -10.14 -11.76 -0.48
N ARG A 5 -10.20 -10.52 -0.95
CA ARG A 5 -9.01 -9.76 -1.32
C ARG A 5 -8.86 -8.55 -0.41
N THR A 6 -7.66 -8.31 0.06
CA THR A 6 -7.33 -7.17 0.91
C THR A 6 -6.50 -6.17 0.10
N LEU A 7 -6.94 -4.91 0.08
CA LEU A 7 -6.20 -3.84 -0.56
C LEU A 7 -5.32 -3.15 0.47
N ILE A 8 -4.02 -3.06 0.21
CA ILE A 8 -3.06 -2.42 1.10
C ILE A 8 -2.39 -1.27 0.37
N LEU A 9 -2.53 -0.07 0.92
CA LEU A 9 -1.83 1.11 0.41
C LEU A 9 -0.42 1.13 0.97
N ILE A 10 0.56 1.33 0.11
CA ILE A 10 1.98 1.33 0.48
C ILE A 10 2.54 2.74 0.30
N ASP A 11 3.35 3.18 1.25
CA ASP A 11 4.02 4.49 1.22
C ASP A 11 5.54 4.31 1.30
N PRO A 12 6.26 4.47 0.20
CA PRO A 12 7.71 4.28 0.20
C PRO A 12 8.46 5.38 0.93
N SER A 13 7.81 6.49 1.27
CA SER A 13 8.46 7.63 1.91
C SER A 13 8.46 7.54 3.44
N SER A 14 7.81 6.54 4.01
CA SER A 14 7.64 6.45 5.46
C SER A 14 8.16 5.11 5.99
N PRO A 15 8.81 5.12 7.17
CA PRO A 15 9.20 3.86 7.82
C PRO A 15 8.00 3.02 8.24
N HIS A 16 6.81 3.60 8.27
CA HIS A 16 5.58 2.89 8.58
C HIS A 16 4.79 2.54 7.33
N GLY A 17 5.36 2.78 6.15
CA GLY A 17 4.64 2.68 4.89
C GLY A 17 4.23 1.27 4.48
N GLU A 18 4.84 0.26 5.06
CA GLU A 18 4.54 -1.15 4.78
C GLU A 18 3.75 -1.79 5.91
N GLY A 19 3.25 -0.97 6.85
CA GLY A 19 2.60 -1.46 8.06
C GLY A 19 1.39 -2.35 7.81
N GLY A 20 0.67 -2.12 6.72
CA GLY A 20 -0.49 -2.93 6.40
C GLY A 20 -0.18 -4.41 6.19
N LEU A 21 1.04 -4.73 5.76
CA LEU A 21 1.44 -6.11 5.56
C LEU A 21 1.55 -6.88 6.86
N HIS A 22 1.76 -6.19 7.97
CA HIS A 22 1.86 -6.82 9.29
C HIS A 22 0.49 -7.06 9.93
N VAL A 23 -0.57 -6.54 9.31
CA VAL A 23 -1.93 -6.72 9.80
C VAL A 23 -2.58 -7.96 9.17
N LEU A 24 -1.99 -8.48 8.10
CA LEU A 24 -2.53 -9.63 7.40
C LEU A 24 -2.62 -10.86 8.30
N SER A 25 -3.67 -11.65 8.08
CA SER A 25 -3.88 -12.89 8.81
C SER A 25 -4.06 -14.03 7.80
N ASP A 26 -4.18 -15.25 8.30
CA ASP A 26 -4.40 -16.43 7.47
C ASP A 26 -5.71 -16.37 6.69
N ASP A 27 -6.63 -15.50 7.12
CA ASP A 27 -7.90 -15.33 6.41
C ASP A 27 -7.76 -14.48 5.15
N ASP A 28 -6.66 -13.77 4.99
CA ASP A 28 -6.43 -12.93 3.83
C ASP A 28 -5.87 -13.78 2.69
N GLN A 29 -6.76 -14.22 1.80
CA GLN A 29 -6.42 -15.18 0.75
C GLN A 29 -5.79 -14.55 -0.47
N ALA A 30 -6.07 -13.26 -0.73
CA ALA A 30 -5.53 -12.53 -1.85
C ALA A 30 -5.22 -11.11 -1.41
N VAL A 31 -4.16 -10.53 -1.95
CA VAL A 31 -3.67 -9.22 -1.54
C VAL A 31 -3.36 -8.37 -2.77
N THR A 32 -3.79 -7.11 -2.74
CA THR A 32 -3.40 -6.13 -3.75
C THR A 32 -2.62 -5.02 -3.04
N LEU A 33 -1.40 -4.80 -3.48
CA LEU A 33 -0.57 -3.71 -2.99
C LEU A 33 -0.69 -2.54 -3.95
N LEU A 34 -1.11 -1.39 -3.43
CA LEU A 34 -1.32 -0.20 -4.24
C LEU A 34 -0.33 0.88 -3.83
N LEU A 35 0.32 1.46 -4.83
CA LEU A 35 1.24 2.55 -4.64
C LEU A 35 0.81 3.69 -5.56
N THR A 36 0.59 4.87 -4.98
CA THR A 36 0.19 6.06 -5.73
C THR A 36 1.29 7.09 -5.71
N LEU A 37 1.40 7.87 -6.79
CA LEU A 37 2.38 8.94 -6.89
C LEU A 37 1.82 10.22 -6.33
N ASP A 38 1.96 10.40 -5.02
CA ASP A 38 1.41 11.55 -4.32
C ASP A 38 2.40 12.04 -3.27
N GLY A 39 2.72 13.32 -3.30
CA GLY A 39 3.54 13.95 -2.28
C GLY A 39 4.89 13.28 -2.06
N GLY A 40 5.14 12.84 -0.84
CA GLY A 40 6.38 12.20 -0.46
C GLY A 40 6.66 10.91 -1.19
N SER A 41 5.62 10.14 -1.49
CA SER A 41 5.77 8.90 -2.26
C SER A 41 6.34 9.17 -3.64
N ALA A 42 5.82 10.21 -4.30
CA ALA A 42 6.31 10.59 -5.63
C ALA A 42 7.78 10.99 -5.58
N ARG A 43 8.17 11.73 -4.54
CA ARG A 43 9.56 12.16 -4.39
C ARG A 43 10.49 10.97 -4.19
N SER A 44 10.14 10.06 -3.30
CA SER A 44 10.96 8.87 -3.03
C SER A 44 11.13 8.03 -4.29
N LEU A 45 10.06 7.86 -5.05
CA LEU A 45 10.13 7.07 -6.27
C LEU A 45 10.93 7.76 -7.36
N ARG A 46 10.85 9.08 -7.47
CA ARG A 46 11.66 9.82 -8.44
C ARG A 46 13.14 9.68 -8.11
N ASP A 47 13.51 9.74 -6.84
CA ASP A 47 14.89 9.57 -6.42
C ASP A 47 15.39 8.17 -6.76
N PHE A 48 14.57 7.16 -6.49
CA PHE A 48 14.89 5.77 -6.81
C PHE A 48 15.04 5.59 -8.34
N ALA A 49 14.09 6.12 -9.10
CA ALA A 49 14.10 6.02 -10.56
C ALA A 49 15.35 6.68 -11.15
N LYS A 50 15.73 7.84 -10.61
CA LYS A 50 16.91 8.56 -11.07
C LYS A 50 18.18 7.78 -10.78
N ALA A 51 18.26 7.19 -9.58
CA ALA A 51 19.42 6.41 -9.18
C ALA A 51 19.58 5.16 -10.04
N GLU A 52 18.47 4.54 -10.45
CA GLU A 52 18.48 3.33 -11.26
C GLU A 52 18.35 3.58 -12.76
N ASP A 53 18.22 4.85 -13.17
CA ASP A 53 18.05 5.25 -14.56
C ASP A 53 16.87 4.56 -15.22
N ILE A 54 15.73 4.60 -14.56
CA ILE A 54 14.49 3.99 -15.04
C ILE A 54 13.33 4.97 -14.91
N ASP A 55 12.22 4.61 -15.55
CA ASP A 55 10.97 5.37 -15.46
C ASP A 55 10.35 5.26 -14.08
N VAL A 56 9.66 6.30 -13.63
CA VAL A 56 9.02 6.34 -12.31
C VAL A 56 7.98 5.24 -12.13
N SER A 57 7.21 4.95 -13.17
CA SER A 57 6.23 3.87 -13.11
C SER A 57 6.89 2.52 -12.88
N MET A 58 8.01 2.28 -13.54
CA MET A 58 8.79 1.07 -13.36
C MET A 58 9.41 1.03 -11.97
N ALA A 59 9.87 2.17 -11.49
CA ALA A 59 10.43 2.27 -10.13
C ALA A 59 9.40 1.84 -9.09
N GLY A 60 8.15 2.26 -9.27
CA GLY A 60 7.07 1.85 -8.37
C GLY A 60 6.87 0.34 -8.32
N LEU A 61 6.84 -0.29 -9.49
CA LEU A 61 6.67 -1.75 -9.55
C LEU A 61 7.86 -2.49 -8.95
N ILE A 62 9.07 -2.01 -9.21
CA ILE A 62 10.27 -2.62 -8.63
C ILE A 62 10.26 -2.48 -7.11
N TYR A 63 9.85 -1.31 -6.61
CA TYR A 63 9.76 -1.11 -5.18
C TYR A 63 8.76 -2.07 -4.55
N LEU A 64 7.58 -2.22 -5.14
CA LEU A 64 6.56 -3.14 -4.62
C LEU A 64 7.05 -4.59 -4.65
N ASP A 65 7.77 -4.96 -5.69
CA ASP A 65 8.35 -6.30 -5.77
C ASP A 65 9.36 -6.54 -4.66
N GLN A 66 10.18 -5.54 -4.35
CA GLN A 66 11.10 -5.63 -3.23
C GLN A 66 10.37 -5.76 -1.90
N VAL A 67 9.26 -5.04 -1.74
CA VAL A 67 8.44 -5.14 -0.53
C VAL A 67 7.92 -6.57 -0.35
N VAL A 68 7.38 -7.16 -1.41
CA VAL A 68 6.87 -8.53 -1.36
C VAL A 68 7.98 -9.50 -0.98
N ASN A 69 9.18 -9.33 -1.52
CA ASN A 69 10.30 -10.21 -1.25
C ASN A 69 10.84 -10.08 0.17
N ARG A 70 10.72 -8.89 0.78
CA ARG A 70 11.20 -8.65 2.14
C ARG A 70 10.23 -9.13 3.20
N VAL A 71 8.94 -9.12 2.88
CA VAL A 71 7.90 -9.42 3.84
C VAL A 71 7.39 -10.83 3.60
N SER A 72 7.35 -11.63 4.65
CA SER A 72 6.79 -12.95 4.56
C SER A 72 5.28 -12.85 4.48
N VAL A 73 4.73 -13.16 3.33
CA VAL A 73 3.29 -13.14 3.10
C VAL A 73 2.84 -14.56 2.87
N HIS A 74 1.75 -14.95 3.50
CA HIS A 74 1.30 -16.34 3.50
C HIS A 74 0.52 -16.74 2.25
N THR A 75 0.26 -15.83 1.35
CA THR A 75 -0.51 -16.11 0.14
C THR A 75 0.35 -15.91 -1.11
N ASP A 76 0.07 -16.71 -2.14
CA ASP A 76 0.70 -16.55 -3.44
C ASP A 76 -0.08 -15.62 -4.36
N ASP A 77 -1.31 -15.26 -4.00
CA ASP A 77 -2.13 -14.36 -4.81
C ASP A 77 -1.86 -12.91 -4.40
N ILE A 78 -0.76 -12.38 -4.89
CA ILE A 78 -0.35 -11.01 -4.61
C ILE A 78 -0.29 -10.23 -5.91
N GLU A 79 -1.09 -9.16 -5.99
CA GLU A 79 -1.10 -8.26 -7.11
C GLU A 79 -0.43 -6.95 -6.69
N THR A 80 0.39 -6.37 -7.57
CA THR A 80 1.01 -5.08 -7.31
C THR A 80 0.55 -4.07 -8.35
N ILE A 81 0.16 -2.88 -7.89
CA ILE A 81 -0.31 -1.81 -8.75
C ILE A 81 0.46 -0.54 -8.41
N SER A 82 1.13 0.02 -9.41
CA SER A 82 1.77 1.33 -9.30
C SER A 82 1.06 2.26 -10.28
N THR A 83 0.50 3.36 -9.78
CA THR A 83 -0.25 4.28 -10.62
C THR A 83 0.52 5.57 -10.81
N SER A 84 0.25 6.25 -11.92
CA SER A 84 0.79 7.58 -12.17
C SER A 84 -0.16 8.67 -11.70
N GLY A 85 -1.32 8.31 -11.18
CA GLY A 85 -2.29 9.26 -10.68
C GLY A 85 -1.88 9.87 -9.36
N SER A 86 -2.26 11.11 -9.16
CA SER A 86 -1.95 11.85 -7.94
C SER A 86 -3.13 11.93 -6.97
N ASP A 87 -4.26 11.33 -7.30
CA ASP A 87 -5.44 11.29 -6.41
C ASP A 87 -5.54 9.92 -5.77
N THR A 88 -4.97 9.78 -4.58
CA THR A 88 -4.94 8.51 -3.86
C THR A 88 -6.34 7.96 -3.60
N VAL A 89 -7.28 8.82 -3.20
CA VAL A 89 -8.66 8.37 -2.93
C VAL A 89 -9.29 7.82 -4.20
N GLY A 90 -9.13 8.53 -5.31
CA GLY A 90 -9.66 8.09 -6.60
C GLY A 90 -9.08 6.76 -7.04
N GLU A 91 -7.77 6.56 -6.83
CA GLU A 91 -7.13 5.30 -7.19
C GLU A 91 -7.63 4.14 -6.34
N ILE A 92 -7.86 4.38 -5.04
CA ILE A 92 -8.43 3.36 -4.17
C ILE A 92 -9.81 2.94 -4.68
N PHE A 93 -10.68 3.93 -4.98
CA PHE A 93 -12.01 3.61 -5.49
C PHE A 93 -11.96 2.88 -6.84
N HIS A 94 -10.99 3.24 -7.69
CA HIS A 94 -10.82 2.55 -8.96
C HIS A 94 -10.53 1.05 -8.74
N VAL A 95 -9.65 0.73 -7.80
CA VAL A 95 -9.35 -0.67 -7.47
C VAL A 95 -10.59 -1.37 -6.93
N LEU A 96 -11.34 -0.69 -6.04
CA LEU A 96 -12.54 -1.28 -5.45
C LEU A 96 -13.61 -1.58 -6.49
N GLN A 97 -13.67 -0.78 -7.57
CA GLN A 97 -14.65 -0.99 -8.64
C GLN A 97 -14.29 -2.18 -9.54
N HIS A 98 -13.02 -2.56 -9.60
CA HIS A 98 -12.56 -3.56 -10.55
C HIS A 98 -12.12 -4.87 -9.90
N ARG A 99 -12.14 -4.96 -8.56
CA ARG A 99 -11.71 -6.15 -7.84
C ARG A 99 -12.62 -6.41 -6.63
N PRO A 100 -12.80 -7.67 -6.27
CA PRO A 100 -13.65 -8.03 -5.11
C PRO A 100 -12.92 -7.83 -3.80
N VAL A 101 -12.62 -6.57 -3.45
CA VAL A 101 -11.92 -6.23 -2.22
C VAL A 101 -12.88 -6.28 -1.04
N SER A 102 -12.45 -6.91 0.05
CA SER A 102 -13.25 -7.04 1.26
C SER A 102 -12.87 -6.04 2.34
N ARG A 103 -11.67 -5.48 2.28
CA ARG A 103 -11.23 -4.44 3.21
C ARG A 103 -10.04 -3.70 2.65
N VAL A 104 -9.81 -2.49 3.19
CA VAL A 104 -8.69 -1.63 2.81
C VAL A 104 -7.83 -1.39 4.05
N ILE A 105 -6.53 -1.52 3.92
CA ILE A 105 -5.59 -1.22 5.01
C ILE A 105 -4.69 -0.07 4.55
N LEU A 106 -4.65 0.99 5.36
CA LEU A 106 -3.85 2.17 5.09
C LEU A 106 -2.62 2.19 5.98
N PRO A 107 -1.48 2.70 5.49
CA PRO A 107 -0.32 2.88 6.36
C PRO A 107 -0.56 4.04 7.32
N ALA A 108 0.12 4.03 8.47
CA ALA A 108 -0.07 5.06 9.49
C ALA A 108 0.26 6.48 8.99
N SER A 109 1.10 6.58 7.97
CA SER A 109 1.47 7.87 7.38
C SER A 109 0.36 8.49 6.53
N LEU A 110 -0.65 7.70 6.14
CA LEU A 110 -1.80 8.16 5.36
C LEU A 110 -1.42 8.97 4.12
N PRO A 111 -0.60 8.40 3.20
CA PRO A 111 -0.11 9.15 2.04
C PRO A 111 -1.25 9.59 1.13
N GLY A 112 -1.28 10.88 0.80
CA GLY A 112 -2.32 11.43 -0.06
C GLY A 112 -3.70 11.51 0.58
N LEU A 113 -3.81 11.25 1.88
CA LEU A 113 -5.09 11.21 2.59
C LEU A 113 -5.24 12.31 3.61
N THR A 114 -4.27 13.19 3.72
CA THR A 114 -4.37 14.36 4.59
C THR A 114 -5.25 15.43 3.92
N GLY A 115 -5.70 16.42 4.66
CA GLY A 115 -6.49 17.51 4.09
C GLY A 115 -7.88 17.11 3.64
N GLY A 116 -8.50 16.14 4.32
CA GLY A 116 -9.86 15.72 4.00
C GLY A 116 -9.98 14.45 3.17
N GLY A 117 -8.88 13.96 2.61
CA GLY A 117 -8.91 12.73 1.80
C GLY A 117 -9.38 11.52 2.58
N LEU A 118 -8.90 11.37 3.81
CA LEU A 118 -9.32 10.25 4.66
C LEU A 118 -10.81 10.31 4.93
N GLY A 119 -11.34 11.52 5.22
CA GLY A 119 -12.77 11.69 5.46
C GLY A 119 -13.60 11.29 4.24
N ARG A 120 -13.18 11.71 3.04
CA ARG A 120 -13.85 11.31 1.80
C ARG A 120 -13.85 9.79 1.64
N LEU A 121 -12.71 9.17 1.89
CA LEU A 121 -12.59 7.74 1.76
C LEU A 121 -13.51 7.02 2.75
N LEU A 122 -13.46 7.40 4.01
CA LEU A 122 -14.28 6.74 5.04
C LEU A 122 -15.77 6.93 4.79
N HIS A 123 -16.15 8.08 4.26
CA HIS A 123 -17.56 8.39 4.02
C HIS A 123 -18.14 7.53 2.88
N ALA A 124 -17.38 7.28 1.84
CA ALA A 124 -17.88 6.67 0.62
C ALA A 124 -17.42 5.22 0.39
N CYS A 125 -16.48 4.73 1.19
CA CYS A 125 -15.94 3.40 0.97
C CYS A 125 -16.94 2.32 1.36
N PRO A 126 -17.24 1.37 0.45
CA PRO A 126 -18.24 0.33 0.73
C PRO A 126 -17.72 -0.82 1.60
N VAL A 127 -16.43 -0.83 1.92
CA VAL A 127 -15.82 -1.89 2.72
C VAL A 127 -15.10 -1.28 3.92
N PRO A 128 -14.80 -2.08 4.96
CA PRO A 128 -14.06 -1.56 6.12
C PRO A 128 -12.69 -1.01 5.74
N VAL A 129 -12.32 0.09 6.37
CA VAL A 129 -11.02 0.72 6.20
C VAL A 129 -10.30 0.67 7.55
N LEU A 130 -9.09 0.12 7.54
CA LEU A 130 -8.26 -0.01 8.72
C LEU A 130 -7.00 0.82 8.53
N VAL A 131 -6.51 1.42 9.60
CA VAL A 131 -5.22 2.11 9.58
C VAL A 131 -4.25 1.25 10.38
N ALA A 132 -3.15 0.85 9.73
CA ALA A 132 -2.15 0.04 10.40
C ALA A 132 -1.50 0.83 11.52
N PRO A 133 -1.18 0.18 12.65
CA PRO A 133 -0.51 0.88 13.74
C PRO A 133 0.89 1.32 13.33
N ARG A 134 1.40 2.37 13.95
CA ARG A 134 2.76 2.80 13.74
C ARG A 134 3.71 1.74 14.28
N ALA A 135 4.87 1.64 13.64
CA ALA A 135 5.91 0.77 14.16
C ALA A 135 6.30 1.25 15.55
N GLN A 136 6.54 0.31 16.45
CA GLN A 136 6.90 0.65 17.80
C GLN A 136 8.33 1.18 17.86
N ALA A 137 8.56 2.11 18.75
CA ALA A 137 9.92 2.56 19.02
C ALA A 137 10.71 1.41 19.63
N GLY A 138 11.99 1.40 19.38
CA GLY A 138 12.85 0.32 19.87
C GLY A 138 12.97 -0.80 18.88
N PRO A 139 13.42 -1.98 19.31
CA PRO A 139 13.65 -3.08 18.39
C PRO A 139 12.33 -3.45 17.73
N ALA A 140 12.14 -2.99 16.54
CA ALA A 140 10.94 -3.29 15.80
C ALA A 140 10.87 -4.80 15.62
N PRO A 141 9.92 -5.47 16.26
CA PRO A 141 9.86 -6.92 16.20
C PRO A 141 9.64 -7.47 14.82
N PHE A 142 9.14 -6.60 13.95
CA PHE A 142 8.94 -6.97 12.57
C PHE A 142 9.94 -6.28 11.69
N ARG A 143 11.12 -6.11 12.16
CA ARG A 143 12.19 -5.64 11.33
C ARG A 143 12.53 -6.75 10.36
N ILE A 144 11.73 -6.85 9.40
CA ILE A 144 11.71 -7.94 8.49
C ILE A 144 12.98 -7.97 7.68
N ALA A 145 13.53 -9.12 7.54
CA ALA A 145 14.71 -9.33 6.73
C ALA A 145 15.85 -8.42 7.12
N SER A 146 15.84 -7.96 8.30
CA SER A 146 17.02 -7.27 8.77
C SER A 146 18.04 -8.26 9.19
#